data_85839f79aa704fa9ad7093a53359ca5f
#
_entry.id   85839f79aa704fa9ad7093a53359ca5f
#
_cell.length_a   1.000
_cell.length_b   1.000
_cell.length_c   1.000
_cell.angle_alpha   90.00
_cell.angle_beta   90.00
_cell.angle_gamma   90.00
#
_symmetry.space_group_name_H-M   'P 1'
#
loop_
_entity.id
_entity.type
_entity.pdbx_description
1 polymer ?
#
loop_
_entity_poly.entity_id
_entity_poly.type
_entity_poly.pdbx_seq_one_letter_code
_entity_poly.pdbx_strand_id
1 'polypeptide(L)'
;KGNMTLAEFEEQQQLLAYFKLAEIEPSKQAGGGSAANTMFTFASLGGKPFYACRVGDDAQGEFYLKDLHTTGVATSKKSVHTGSVTGSCVVAVTEDGERTMQTYLGTSSDITAENVDFDALTQADWLYLEGYLAMTESIQPAMIKLRQQAGIHNAKIAVSFADPAVVKFAKDGLLNMLGNKVAVIFCNSEEAKLFTDKKQIKAAARALLEHCQTAVVTDGANGAIIAHKSDDHSEL
;
A
#
# COMPACT_ATOMS: atom_id res chain seq x y z
N LYS A 1 19.47 7.35 10.10
CA LYS A 1 19.91 7.24 8.71
C LYS A 1 19.39 5.93 8.12
N GLY A 2 18.81 5.99 6.92
CA GLY A 2 18.31 4.81 6.22
C GLY A 2 16.96 4.25 6.69
N ASN A 3 16.27 4.91 7.62
CA ASN A 3 15.00 4.45 8.19
C ASN A 3 13.85 5.40 7.85
N MET A 4 12.63 4.86 7.89
CA MET A 4 11.40 5.64 7.90
C MET A 4 10.90 5.78 9.35
N THR A 5 10.51 7.01 9.72
CA THR A 5 9.87 7.30 11.01
C THR A 5 8.55 8.01 10.76
N LEU A 6 7.55 7.69 11.56
CA LEU A 6 6.34 8.49 11.62
C LEU A 6 6.60 9.75 12.44
N ALA A 7 5.96 10.84 12.08
CA ALA A 7 6.04 12.13 12.76
C ALA A 7 4.66 12.77 12.85
N GLU A 8 4.48 13.57 13.88
CA GLU A 8 3.33 14.46 13.99
C GLU A 8 3.52 15.68 13.06
N PHE A 9 2.43 16.39 12.78
CA PHE A 9 2.45 17.55 11.87
C PHE A 9 3.47 18.60 12.31
N GLU A 10 3.48 18.96 13.58
CA GLU A 10 4.37 19.96 14.16
C GLU A 10 5.85 19.57 14.04
N GLU A 11 6.17 18.31 14.24
CA GLU A 11 7.53 17.79 14.11
C GLU A 11 8.04 17.89 12.66
N GLN A 12 7.18 17.56 11.69
CA GLN A 12 7.53 17.69 10.29
C GLN A 12 7.68 19.16 9.87
N GLN A 13 6.82 20.05 10.37
CA GLN A 13 6.94 21.50 10.13
C GLN A 13 8.26 22.07 10.70
N GLN A 14 8.69 21.61 11.86
CA GLN A 14 9.98 22.00 12.45
C GLN A 14 11.15 21.54 11.57
N LEU A 15 11.11 20.32 11.02
CA LEU A 15 12.13 19.83 10.11
C LEU A 15 12.19 20.68 8.81
N LEU A 16 11.04 20.99 8.24
CA LEU A 16 10.95 21.85 7.04
C LEU A 16 11.45 23.26 7.30
N ALA A 17 11.13 23.83 8.48
CA ALA A 17 11.64 25.13 8.90
C ALA A 17 13.17 25.10 9.07
N TYR A 18 13.75 24.04 9.61
CA TYR A 18 15.19 23.85 9.72
C TYR A 18 15.84 23.82 8.32
N PHE A 19 15.30 23.08 7.37
CA PHE A 19 15.84 23.04 6.01
C PHE A 19 15.79 24.41 5.35
N LYS A 20 14.71 25.15 5.53
CA LYS A 20 14.59 26.52 5.01
C LYS A 20 15.63 27.47 5.61
N LEU A 21 15.88 27.39 6.92
CA LEU A 21 16.91 28.19 7.60
C LEU A 21 18.33 27.80 7.14
N ALA A 22 18.54 26.56 6.78
CA ALA A 22 19.80 26.03 6.25
C ALA A 22 19.94 26.24 4.72
N GLU A 23 18.99 26.97 4.10
CA GLU A 23 18.96 27.21 2.64
C GLU A 23 18.95 25.90 1.81
N ILE A 24 18.35 24.81 2.38
CA ILE A 24 18.19 23.53 1.70
C ILE A 24 16.81 23.50 1.04
N GLU A 25 16.82 23.60 -0.28
CA GLU A 25 15.59 23.53 -1.09
C GLU A 25 15.27 22.09 -1.50
N PRO A 26 13.98 21.72 -1.60
CA PRO A 26 13.60 20.40 -2.10
C PRO A 26 14.00 20.25 -3.58
N SER A 27 14.74 19.20 -3.89
CA SER A 27 15.17 18.90 -5.27
C SER A 27 14.03 18.35 -6.12
N LYS A 28 13.02 17.74 -5.50
CA LYS A 28 11.87 17.12 -6.18
C LYS A 28 10.67 17.02 -5.27
N GLN A 29 9.48 17.21 -5.86
CA GLN A 29 8.18 16.81 -5.29
C GLN A 29 7.54 15.79 -6.23
N ALA A 30 6.95 14.75 -5.69
CA ALA A 30 6.26 13.71 -6.44
C ALA A 30 5.16 13.08 -5.59
N GLY A 31 4.11 12.57 -6.21
CA GLY A 31 3.19 11.68 -5.56
C GLY A 31 3.90 10.41 -5.09
N GLY A 32 3.44 9.83 -3.98
CA GLY A 32 4.05 8.65 -3.39
C GLY A 32 3.05 7.86 -2.54
N GLY A 33 3.58 6.87 -1.83
CA GLY A 33 2.83 5.89 -1.09
C GLY A 33 2.86 4.52 -1.77
N SER A 34 2.87 3.46 -1.00
CA SER A 34 3.07 2.09 -1.49
C SER A 34 2.01 1.69 -2.53
N ALA A 35 0.73 1.84 -2.18
CA ALA A 35 -0.37 1.54 -3.09
C ALA A 35 -0.38 2.48 -4.31
N ALA A 36 -0.11 3.78 -4.13
CA ALA A 36 -0.04 4.73 -5.24
C ALA A 36 1.06 4.36 -6.24
N ASN A 37 2.26 4.00 -5.76
CA ASN A 37 3.36 3.55 -6.63
C ASN A 37 2.97 2.30 -7.44
N THR A 38 2.19 1.40 -6.86
CA THR A 38 1.62 0.24 -7.56
C THR A 38 0.67 0.70 -8.67
N MET A 39 -0.22 1.66 -8.39
CA MET A 39 -1.17 2.21 -9.37
C MET A 39 -0.45 2.96 -10.49
N PHE A 40 0.56 3.78 -10.18
CA PHE A 40 1.40 4.45 -11.18
C PHE A 40 2.06 3.44 -12.13
N THR A 41 2.67 2.40 -11.56
CA THR A 41 3.32 1.36 -12.36
C THR A 41 2.32 0.62 -13.24
N PHE A 42 1.16 0.27 -12.69
CA PHE A 42 0.10 -0.41 -13.43
C PHE A 42 -0.44 0.44 -14.59
N ALA A 43 -0.66 1.75 -14.36
CA ALA A 43 -1.06 2.69 -15.41
C ALA A 43 0.02 2.79 -16.50
N SER A 44 1.31 2.89 -16.11
CA SER A 44 2.44 2.98 -17.05
C SER A 44 2.59 1.73 -17.93
N LEU A 45 2.09 0.59 -17.47
CA LEU A 45 2.05 -0.66 -18.22
C LEU A 45 0.75 -0.80 -19.08
N GLY A 46 -0.07 0.25 -19.16
CA GLY A 46 -1.31 0.26 -19.95
C GLY A 46 -2.54 -0.23 -19.20
N GLY A 47 -2.44 -0.47 -17.89
CA GLY A 47 -3.58 -0.77 -17.02
C GLY A 47 -4.47 0.45 -16.81
N LYS A 48 -5.67 0.23 -16.27
CA LYS A 48 -6.65 1.27 -15.95
C LYS A 48 -6.94 1.25 -14.44
N PRO A 49 -6.04 1.78 -13.61
CA PRO A 49 -6.23 1.76 -12.16
C PRO A 49 -7.24 2.79 -11.70
N PHE A 50 -8.05 2.41 -10.74
CA PHE A 50 -8.84 3.28 -9.90
C PHE A 50 -8.30 3.21 -8.47
N TYR A 51 -7.95 4.34 -7.88
CA TYR A 51 -7.32 4.41 -6.57
C TYR A 51 -8.22 5.08 -5.53
N ALA A 52 -8.60 4.33 -4.51
CA ALA A 52 -9.28 4.86 -3.33
C ALA A 52 -8.20 5.39 -2.36
N CYS A 53 -8.16 6.70 -2.19
CA CYS A 53 -7.24 7.39 -1.29
C CYS A 53 -7.98 8.48 -0.50
N ARG A 54 -7.31 9.09 0.46
CA ARG A 54 -7.83 10.24 1.20
C ARG A 54 -6.76 11.33 1.25
N VAL A 55 -7.14 12.54 0.85
CA VAL A 55 -6.32 13.75 0.85
C VAL A 55 -7.10 14.90 1.47
N GLY A 56 -6.41 15.94 1.94
CA GLY A 56 -7.01 17.19 2.35
C GLY A 56 -7.41 18.06 1.16
N ASP A 57 -8.15 19.12 1.43
CA ASP A 57 -8.47 20.21 0.48
C ASP A 57 -7.37 21.28 0.47
N ASP A 58 -6.12 20.86 0.57
CA ASP A 58 -4.92 21.68 0.60
C ASP A 58 -4.10 21.57 -0.72
N ALA A 59 -3.09 22.42 -0.86
CA ALA A 59 -2.24 22.44 -2.06
C ALA A 59 -1.52 21.10 -2.30
N GLN A 60 -1.20 20.35 -1.24
CA GLN A 60 -0.57 19.04 -1.34
C GLN A 60 -1.54 18.00 -1.89
N GLY A 61 -2.81 18.03 -1.46
CA GLY A 61 -3.87 17.16 -1.95
C GLY A 61 -4.18 17.43 -3.43
N GLU A 62 -4.26 18.72 -3.82
CA GLU A 62 -4.43 19.10 -5.22
C GLU A 62 -3.27 18.60 -6.09
N PHE A 63 -2.04 18.82 -5.62
CA PHE A 63 -0.84 18.33 -6.31
C PHE A 63 -0.87 16.81 -6.47
N TYR A 64 -1.16 16.09 -5.39
CA TYR A 64 -1.19 14.63 -5.37
C TYR A 64 -2.20 14.03 -6.35
N LEU A 65 -3.44 14.53 -6.33
CA LEU A 65 -4.49 14.08 -7.24
C LEU A 65 -4.17 14.41 -8.71
N LYS A 66 -3.60 15.59 -8.96
CA LYS A 66 -3.15 15.99 -10.30
C LYS A 66 -2.04 15.07 -10.81
N ASP A 67 -1.06 14.72 -9.96
CA ASP A 67 0.03 13.81 -10.31
C ASP A 67 -0.51 12.42 -10.67
N LEU A 68 -1.42 11.87 -9.86
CA LEU A 68 -2.13 10.62 -10.14
C LEU A 68 -2.86 10.65 -11.48
N HIS A 69 -3.67 11.69 -11.73
CA HIS A 69 -4.46 11.80 -12.94
C HIS A 69 -3.59 11.94 -14.20
N THR A 70 -2.45 12.66 -14.09
CA THR A 70 -1.52 12.83 -15.20
C THR A 70 -0.91 11.50 -15.67
N THR A 71 -0.79 10.54 -14.76
CA THR A 71 -0.31 9.19 -15.07
C THR A 71 -1.41 8.20 -15.46
N GLY A 72 -2.66 8.65 -15.51
CA GLY A 72 -3.82 7.82 -15.89
C GLY A 72 -4.46 7.04 -14.75
N VAL A 73 -4.13 7.38 -13.50
CA VAL A 73 -4.79 6.79 -12.32
C VAL A 73 -6.08 7.57 -12.02
N ALA A 74 -7.22 6.90 -12.06
CA ALA A 74 -8.51 7.51 -11.69
C ALA A 74 -8.71 7.49 -10.17
N THR A 75 -9.39 8.51 -9.64
CA THR A 75 -9.77 8.62 -8.23
C THR A 75 -11.22 9.05 -8.07
N SER A 76 -11.79 8.84 -6.89
CA SER A 76 -13.13 9.33 -6.56
C SER A 76 -13.12 10.78 -6.08
N LYS A 77 -14.23 11.50 -6.24
CA LYS A 77 -14.48 12.78 -5.56
C LYS A 77 -14.51 12.63 -4.04
N LYS A 78 -14.77 11.44 -3.52
CA LYS A 78 -14.73 11.10 -2.08
C LYS A 78 -13.31 11.08 -1.51
N SER A 79 -12.28 11.19 -2.37
CA SER A 79 -10.89 11.25 -1.93
C SER A 79 -10.53 12.55 -1.21
N VAL A 80 -11.21 13.67 -1.52
CA VAL A 80 -10.93 14.97 -0.88
C VAL A 80 -11.75 15.12 0.40
N HIS A 81 -11.10 15.48 1.49
CA HIS A 81 -11.72 15.72 2.79
C HIS A 81 -11.42 17.13 3.29
N THR A 82 -12.51 17.92 3.39
CA THR A 82 -12.43 19.34 3.75
C THR A 82 -11.95 19.53 5.19
N GLY A 83 -11.07 20.51 5.39
CA GLY A 83 -10.52 20.87 6.69
C GLY A 83 -9.46 19.90 7.21
N SER A 84 -8.96 19.01 6.36
CA SER A 84 -7.90 18.06 6.72
C SER A 84 -6.57 18.41 6.02
N VAL A 85 -5.47 17.91 6.57
CA VAL A 85 -4.12 18.06 6.00
C VAL A 85 -3.71 16.78 5.28
N THR A 86 -3.22 16.93 4.06
CA THR A 86 -2.72 15.81 3.26
C THR A 86 -1.44 15.23 3.87
N GLY A 87 -1.36 13.90 3.90
CA GLY A 87 -0.16 13.20 4.33
C GLY A 87 1.04 13.49 3.42
N SER A 88 2.22 13.59 4.01
CA SER A 88 3.46 13.88 3.28
C SER A 88 4.65 13.13 3.87
N CYS A 89 5.67 12.93 3.04
CA CYS A 89 6.92 12.31 3.45
C CYS A 89 8.09 13.19 3.03
N VAL A 90 8.86 13.66 4.01
CA VAL A 90 10.13 14.34 3.76
C VAL A 90 11.22 13.29 3.63
N VAL A 91 11.90 13.27 2.48
CA VAL A 91 12.95 12.31 2.16
C VAL A 91 14.28 13.04 2.07
N ALA A 92 15.15 12.84 3.06
CA ALA A 92 16.52 13.31 3.01
C ALA A 92 17.41 12.22 2.37
N VAL A 93 18.07 12.59 1.27
CA VAL A 93 19.00 11.72 0.55
C VAL A 93 20.42 12.18 0.83
N THR A 94 21.24 11.28 1.40
CA THR A 94 22.66 11.57 1.67
C THR A 94 23.54 11.23 0.46
N GLU A 95 24.79 11.73 0.42
CA GLU A 95 25.71 11.55 -0.71
C GLU A 95 25.96 10.08 -1.09
N ASP A 96 25.86 9.16 -0.14
CA ASP A 96 25.95 7.71 -0.36
C ASP A 96 24.63 7.08 -0.90
N GLY A 97 23.63 7.93 -1.20
CA GLY A 97 22.34 7.51 -1.76
C GLY A 97 21.36 6.92 -0.73
N GLU A 98 21.70 6.92 0.56
CA GLU A 98 20.77 6.49 1.60
C GLU A 98 19.63 7.47 1.79
N ARG A 99 18.41 6.93 2.00
CA ARG A 99 17.17 7.70 2.19
C ARG A 99 16.70 7.60 3.62
N THR A 100 16.64 8.73 4.32
CA THR A 100 15.99 8.85 5.62
C THR A 100 14.66 9.54 5.43
N MET A 101 13.60 8.94 5.92
CA MET A 101 12.23 9.39 5.67
C MET A 101 11.54 9.78 6.96
N GLN A 102 10.91 10.94 6.97
CA GLN A 102 9.99 11.36 8.03
C GLN A 102 8.60 11.51 7.40
N THR A 103 7.66 10.66 7.84
CA THR A 103 6.32 10.56 7.28
C THR A 103 5.28 11.08 8.27
N TYR A 104 4.55 12.09 7.85
CA TYR A 104 3.29 12.52 8.45
C TYR A 104 2.14 11.91 7.65
N LEU A 105 1.32 11.07 8.28
CA LEU A 105 0.25 10.37 7.59
C LEU A 105 -0.92 11.28 7.21
N GLY A 106 -1.11 12.37 7.97
CA GLY A 106 -2.22 13.29 7.75
C GLY A 106 -3.56 12.57 7.68
N THR A 107 -4.46 13.08 6.86
CA THR A 107 -5.79 12.49 6.69
C THR A 107 -5.80 11.08 6.10
N SER A 108 -4.65 10.57 5.60
CA SER A 108 -4.55 9.18 5.11
C SER A 108 -4.77 8.15 6.23
N SER A 109 -4.43 8.50 7.49
CA SER A 109 -4.69 7.64 8.66
C SER A 109 -6.17 7.48 8.98
N ASP A 110 -7.01 8.40 8.51
CA ASP A 110 -8.43 8.47 8.83
C ASP A 110 -9.32 7.89 7.71
N ILE A 111 -8.74 7.11 6.79
CA ILE A 111 -9.50 6.48 5.72
C ILE A 111 -10.58 5.55 6.29
N THR A 112 -11.80 5.69 5.78
CA THR A 112 -12.97 4.92 6.20
C THR A 112 -13.73 4.37 5.01
N ALA A 113 -14.81 3.63 5.26
CA ALA A 113 -15.71 3.13 4.22
C ALA A 113 -16.33 4.24 3.35
N GLU A 114 -16.45 5.46 3.88
CA GLU A 114 -17.02 6.61 3.14
C GLU A 114 -16.11 7.07 2.00
N ASN A 115 -14.80 6.87 2.13
CA ASN A 115 -13.82 7.21 1.10
C ASN A 115 -13.75 6.16 -0.02
N VAL A 116 -14.35 4.99 0.20
CA VAL A 116 -14.35 3.89 -0.78
C VAL A 116 -15.49 4.08 -1.77
N ASP A 117 -15.16 4.04 -3.05
CA ASP A 117 -16.12 4.02 -4.13
C ASP A 117 -16.42 2.57 -4.55
N PHE A 118 -17.47 2.00 -3.94
CA PHE A 118 -17.83 0.61 -4.20
C PHE A 118 -18.35 0.39 -5.65
N ASP A 119 -18.84 1.44 -6.30
CA ASP A 119 -19.34 1.34 -7.69
C ASP A 119 -18.17 1.11 -8.66
N ALA A 120 -16.99 1.64 -8.37
CA ALA A 120 -15.79 1.40 -9.17
C ALA A 120 -15.40 -0.10 -9.22
N LEU A 121 -15.73 -0.87 -8.18
CA LEU A 121 -15.44 -2.30 -8.11
C LEU A 121 -16.32 -3.14 -9.05
N THR A 122 -17.52 -2.63 -9.43
CA THR A 122 -18.47 -3.38 -10.28
C THR A 122 -17.92 -3.69 -11.67
N GLN A 123 -16.92 -2.92 -12.13
CA GLN A 123 -16.28 -3.07 -13.44
C GLN A 123 -14.80 -3.45 -13.34
N ALA A 124 -14.32 -3.76 -12.14
CA ALA A 124 -12.91 -4.08 -11.91
C ALA A 124 -12.63 -5.57 -12.12
N ASP A 125 -11.56 -5.90 -12.83
CA ASP A 125 -11.04 -7.27 -12.92
C ASP A 125 -10.29 -7.66 -11.64
N TRP A 126 -9.72 -6.67 -10.93
CA TRP A 126 -8.90 -6.87 -9.75
C TRP A 126 -9.23 -5.86 -8.65
N LEU A 127 -9.24 -6.34 -7.41
CA LEU A 127 -9.17 -5.56 -6.18
C LEU A 127 -7.78 -5.73 -5.57
N TYR A 128 -7.02 -4.64 -5.45
CA TYR A 128 -5.75 -4.64 -4.73
C TYR A 128 -5.92 -4.02 -3.35
N LEU A 129 -5.49 -4.73 -2.32
CA LEU A 129 -5.51 -4.28 -0.93
C LEU A 129 -4.08 -4.15 -0.40
N GLU A 130 -3.73 -2.95 0.06
CA GLU A 130 -2.43 -2.65 0.64
C GLU A 130 -2.40 -3.04 2.11
N GLY A 131 -1.38 -3.78 2.53
CA GLY A 131 -1.26 -4.37 3.87
C GLY A 131 -1.27 -3.35 5.02
N TYR A 132 -0.77 -2.13 4.79
CA TYR A 132 -0.83 -1.07 5.81
C TYR A 132 -2.26 -0.80 6.32
N LEU A 133 -3.28 -1.03 5.51
CA LEU A 133 -4.68 -0.91 5.92
C LEU A 133 -5.05 -1.89 7.05
N ALA A 134 -4.32 -2.99 7.21
CA ALA A 134 -4.54 -3.94 8.30
C ALA A 134 -4.31 -3.33 9.69
N MET A 135 -3.50 -2.27 9.77
CA MET A 135 -3.20 -1.54 11.02
C MET A 135 -4.28 -0.52 11.40
N THR A 136 -5.25 -0.24 10.52
CA THR A 136 -6.27 0.80 10.71
C THR A 136 -7.63 0.14 10.97
N GLU A 137 -8.12 0.22 12.21
CA GLU A 137 -9.40 -0.43 12.59
C GLU A 137 -10.60 0.14 11.85
N SER A 138 -10.63 1.45 11.60
CA SER A 138 -11.75 2.16 10.96
C SER A 138 -12.05 1.67 9.54
N ILE A 139 -11.07 1.17 8.80
CA ILE A 139 -11.23 0.67 7.43
C ILE A 139 -11.58 -0.84 7.36
N GLN A 140 -11.40 -1.59 8.45
CA GLN A 140 -11.63 -3.04 8.46
C GLN A 140 -13.02 -3.46 7.93
N PRO A 141 -14.13 -2.81 8.34
CA PRO A 141 -15.46 -3.16 7.80
C PRO A 141 -15.57 -2.93 6.29
N ALA A 142 -14.91 -1.88 5.77
CA ALA A 142 -14.90 -1.60 4.34
C ALA A 142 -14.09 -2.64 3.56
N MET A 143 -12.96 -3.09 4.08
CA MET A 143 -12.16 -4.15 3.45
C MET A 143 -12.92 -5.48 3.36
N ILE A 144 -13.65 -5.85 4.43
CA ILE A 144 -14.51 -7.03 4.41
C ILE A 144 -15.59 -6.88 3.33
N LYS A 145 -16.26 -5.73 3.28
CA LYS A 145 -17.29 -5.43 2.27
C LYS A 145 -16.73 -5.44 0.85
N LEU A 146 -15.56 -4.81 0.62
CA LEU A 146 -14.88 -4.82 -0.69
C LEU A 146 -14.60 -6.24 -1.15
N ARG A 147 -14.10 -7.09 -0.27
CA ARG A 147 -13.84 -8.50 -0.58
C ARG A 147 -15.11 -9.27 -0.93
N GLN A 148 -16.21 -9.04 -0.20
CA GLN A 148 -17.51 -9.65 -0.51
C GLN A 148 -18.02 -9.18 -1.87
N GLN A 149 -17.93 -7.88 -2.17
CA GLN A 149 -18.35 -7.32 -3.45
C GLN A 149 -17.45 -7.82 -4.60
N ALA A 150 -16.14 -7.95 -4.38
CA ALA A 150 -15.24 -8.56 -5.36
C ALA A 150 -15.69 -9.98 -5.75
N GLY A 151 -16.11 -10.79 -4.76
CA GLY A 151 -16.67 -12.12 -5.02
C GLY A 151 -17.96 -12.08 -5.85
N ILE A 152 -18.85 -11.13 -5.57
CA ILE A 152 -20.13 -10.96 -6.33
C ILE A 152 -19.85 -10.59 -7.78
N HIS A 153 -18.86 -9.73 -8.03
CA HIS A 153 -18.50 -9.23 -9.37
C HIS A 153 -17.42 -10.04 -10.08
N ASN A 154 -16.98 -11.16 -9.49
CA ASN A 154 -15.89 -12.02 -9.98
C ASN A 154 -14.54 -11.28 -10.13
N ALA A 155 -14.33 -10.19 -9.41
CA ALA A 155 -13.04 -9.53 -9.37
C ALA A 155 -12.05 -10.37 -8.55
N LYS A 156 -10.84 -10.54 -9.08
CA LYS A 156 -9.75 -11.22 -8.36
C LYS A 156 -9.20 -10.32 -7.27
N ILE A 157 -8.73 -10.89 -6.17
CA ILE A 157 -8.17 -10.13 -5.06
C ILE A 157 -6.68 -10.36 -4.98
N ALA A 158 -5.91 -9.27 -4.93
CA ALA A 158 -4.50 -9.24 -4.64
C ALA A 158 -4.25 -8.49 -3.32
N VAL A 159 -3.38 -9.02 -2.47
CA VAL A 159 -3.01 -8.43 -1.19
C VAL A 159 -1.50 -8.30 -1.09
N SER A 160 -1.01 -7.11 -0.74
CA SER A 160 0.37 -6.90 -0.30
C SER A 160 0.46 -6.98 1.22
N PHE A 161 1.55 -7.54 1.76
CA PHE A 161 1.80 -7.51 3.20
C PHE A 161 2.46 -6.21 3.65
N ALA A 162 3.03 -5.47 2.71
CA ALA A 162 3.57 -4.12 2.85
C ALA A 162 4.85 -3.99 3.69
N ASP A 163 4.89 -4.52 4.92
CA ASP A 163 6.00 -4.33 5.85
C ASP A 163 6.03 -5.45 6.90
N PRO A 164 7.21 -5.92 7.35
CA PRO A 164 7.32 -6.89 8.44
C PRO A 164 6.62 -6.45 9.73
N ALA A 165 6.55 -5.14 10.02
CA ALA A 165 5.82 -4.62 11.18
C ALA A 165 4.31 -4.86 11.07
N VAL A 166 3.73 -4.77 9.86
CA VAL A 166 2.31 -5.10 9.62
C VAL A 166 2.05 -6.56 9.96
N VAL A 167 2.90 -7.47 9.49
CA VAL A 167 2.78 -8.89 9.79
C VAL A 167 2.89 -9.18 11.29
N LYS A 168 3.79 -8.46 11.97
CA LYS A 168 4.05 -8.65 13.40
C LYS A 168 2.94 -8.10 14.29
N PHE A 169 2.40 -6.93 13.96
CA PHE A 169 1.50 -6.18 14.84
C PHE A 169 0.03 -6.17 14.40
N ALA A 170 -0.26 -6.51 13.14
CA ALA A 170 -1.60 -6.49 12.57
C ALA A 170 -1.95 -7.78 11.82
N LYS A 171 -1.45 -8.94 12.28
CA LYS A 171 -1.68 -10.23 11.64
C LYS A 171 -3.16 -10.56 11.49
N ASP A 172 -3.98 -10.26 12.49
CA ASP A 172 -5.43 -10.49 12.44
C ASP A 172 -6.10 -9.60 11.38
N GLY A 173 -5.65 -8.35 11.24
CA GLY A 173 -6.08 -7.45 10.17
C GLY A 173 -5.74 -8.00 8.78
N LEU A 174 -4.53 -8.54 8.60
CA LEU A 174 -4.14 -9.22 7.36
C LEU A 174 -5.02 -10.45 7.10
N LEU A 175 -5.29 -11.27 8.11
CA LEU A 175 -6.17 -12.44 7.97
C LEU A 175 -7.58 -12.01 7.56
N ASN A 176 -8.11 -10.90 8.10
CA ASN A 176 -9.38 -10.33 7.68
C ASN A 176 -9.37 -9.88 6.21
N MET A 177 -8.25 -9.30 5.73
CA MET A 177 -8.07 -8.93 4.32
C MET A 177 -8.03 -10.16 3.41
N LEU A 178 -7.32 -11.21 3.81
CA LEU A 178 -7.19 -12.45 3.05
C LEU A 178 -8.52 -13.24 3.02
N GLY A 179 -9.27 -13.24 4.12
CA GLY A 179 -10.48 -14.04 4.25
C GLY A 179 -10.20 -15.53 4.05
N ASN A 180 -11.06 -16.20 3.28
CA ASN A 180 -10.86 -17.62 3.01
C ASN A 180 -9.69 -17.85 2.05
N LYS A 181 -9.62 -17.05 0.97
CA LYS A 181 -8.54 -17.15 -0.02
C LYS A 181 -8.57 -15.98 -1.01
N VAL A 182 -7.40 -15.51 -1.40
CA VAL A 182 -7.23 -14.49 -2.44
C VAL A 182 -6.52 -15.07 -3.68
N ALA A 183 -6.56 -14.33 -4.80
CA ALA A 183 -5.88 -14.78 -6.01
C ALA A 183 -4.36 -14.68 -5.86
N VAL A 184 -3.86 -13.55 -5.31
CA VAL A 184 -2.41 -13.32 -5.19
C VAL A 184 -2.07 -12.67 -3.85
N ILE A 185 -0.98 -13.14 -3.23
CA ILE A 185 -0.28 -12.45 -2.14
C ILE A 185 1.08 -11.98 -2.67
N PHE A 186 1.41 -10.70 -2.41
CA PHE A 186 2.72 -10.11 -2.59
C PHE A 186 3.35 -9.86 -1.22
N CYS A 187 4.56 -10.35 -1.02
CA CYS A 187 5.33 -10.08 0.20
C CYS A 187 6.83 -10.24 -0.06
N ASN A 188 7.67 -9.78 0.87
CA ASN A 188 9.08 -10.09 0.84
C ASN A 188 9.40 -11.37 1.65
N SER A 189 10.66 -11.81 1.61
CA SER A 189 11.09 -13.05 2.27
C SER A 189 10.97 -12.99 3.81
N GLU A 190 11.13 -11.83 4.42
CA GLU A 190 10.97 -11.62 5.85
C GLU A 190 9.50 -11.70 6.26
N GLU A 191 8.62 -10.98 5.54
CA GLU A 191 7.16 -11.00 5.75
C GLU A 191 6.59 -12.40 5.61
N ALA A 192 7.00 -13.13 4.55
CA ALA A 192 6.56 -14.50 4.33
C ALA A 192 6.94 -15.43 5.47
N LYS A 193 8.19 -15.35 5.95
CA LYS A 193 8.69 -16.16 7.07
C LYS A 193 7.98 -15.83 8.38
N LEU A 194 7.77 -14.54 8.67
CA LEU A 194 7.05 -14.07 9.86
C LEU A 194 5.60 -14.53 9.85
N PHE A 195 4.90 -14.37 8.72
CA PHE A 195 3.49 -14.73 8.61
C PHE A 195 3.25 -16.22 8.80
N THR A 196 4.09 -17.05 8.17
CA THR A 196 3.93 -18.51 8.10
C THR A 196 4.68 -19.28 9.19
N ASP A 197 5.52 -18.60 9.98
CA ASP A 197 6.43 -19.22 10.95
C ASP A 197 7.38 -20.25 10.31
N LYS A 198 7.81 -20.01 9.08
CA LYS A 198 8.75 -20.84 8.34
C LYS A 198 10.12 -20.17 8.24
N LYS A 199 11.20 -20.93 8.42
CA LYS A 199 12.58 -20.42 8.36
C LYS A 199 13.08 -20.25 6.92
N GLN A 200 12.62 -21.08 6.00
CA GLN A 200 13.09 -21.10 4.62
C GLN A 200 12.05 -20.45 3.69
N ILE A 201 12.52 -19.60 2.78
CA ILE A 201 11.66 -18.85 1.85
C ILE A 201 10.77 -19.75 0.99
N LYS A 202 11.30 -20.88 0.48
CA LYS A 202 10.51 -21.84 -0.31
C LYS A 202 9.40 -22.48 0.52
N ALA A 203 9.67 -22.83 1.78
CA ALA A 203 8.66 -23.37 2.68
C ALA A 203 7.62 -22.31 3.06
N ALA A 204 8.03 -21.06 3.26
CA ALA A 204 7.12 -19.94 3.51
C ALA A 204 6.22 -19.67 2.30
N ALA A 205 6.78 -19.61 1.09
CA ALA A 205 6.00 -19.40 -0.14
C ALA A 205 4.94 -20.49 -0.36
N ARG A 206 5.30 -21.76 -0.09
CA ARG A 206 4.33 -22.88 -0.15
C ARG A 206 3.24 -22.76 0.92
N ALA A 207 3.60 -22.39 2.15
CA ALA A 207 2.62 -22.25 3.24
C ALA A 207 1.62 -21.13 2.97
N LEU A 208 2.02 -20.04 2.29
CA LEU A 208 1.12 -18.97 1.87
C LEU A 208 -0.01 -19.45 0.94
N LEU A 209 0.17 -20.58 0.25
CA LEU A 209 -0.88 -21.16 -0.62
C LEU A 209 -2.11 -21.65 0.15
N GLU A 210 -2.05 -21.75 1.46
CA GLU A 210 -3.25 -21.94 2.29
C GLU A 210 -4.20 -20.73 2.17
N HIS A 211 -3.65 -19.53 1.94
CA HIS A 211 -4.37 -18.25 1.89
C HIS A 211 -4.54 -17.66 0.49
N CYS A 212 -3.83 -18.18 -0.52
CA CYS A 212 -3.90 -17.64 -1.88
C CYS A 212 -3.77 -18.72 -2.95
N GLN A 213 -4.08 -18.35 -4.21
CA GLN A 213 -3.78 -19.19 -5.37
C GLN A 213 -2.32 -19.06 -5.78
N THR A 214 -1.77 -17.84 -5.70
CA THR A 214 -0.38 -17.54 -6.05
C THR A 214 0.26 -16.71 -4.95
N ALA A 215 1.45 -17.09 -4.52
CA ALA A 215 2.29 -16.29 -3.63
C ALA A 215 3.52 -15.80 -4.41
N VAL A 216 3.75 -14.49 -4.41
CA VAL A 216 4.94 -13.85 -4.98
C VAL A 216 5.79 -13.34 -3.82
N VAL A 217 6.93 -13.96 -3.58
CA VAL A 217 7.81 -13.66 -2.47
C VAL A 217 9.12 -13.10 -2.99
N THR A 218 9.36 -11.80 -2.81
CA THR A 218 10.59 -11.13 -3.24
C THR A 218 11.73 -11.34 -2.23
N ASP A 219 12.97 -11.40 -2.71
CA ASP A 219 14.17 -11.62 -1.88
C ASP A 219 15.35 -10.71 -2.27
N GLY A 220 15.05 -9.45 -2.52
CA GLY A 220 16.04 -8.42 -2.87
C GLY A 220 16.87 -8.83 -4.09
N ALA A 221 18.19 -8.80 -3.97
CA ALA A 221 19.12 -9.16 -5.04
C ALA A 221 19.06 -10.64 -5.47
N ASN A 222 18.47 -11.51 -4.65
CA ASN A 222 18.30 -12.94 -4.95
C ASN A 222 17.10 -13.20 -5.88
N GLY A 223 16.33 -12.17 -6.23
CA GLY A 223 15.18 -12.26 -7.12
C GLY A 223 13.87 -12.51 -6.35
N ALA A 224 13.04 -13.44 -6.82
CA ALA A 224 11.75 -13.76 -6.25
C ALA A 224 11.41 -15.25 -6.39
N ILE A 225 10.58 -15.75 -5.48
CA ILE A 225 9.96 -17.07 -5.58
C ILE A 225 8.49 -16.90 -5.86
N ILE A 226 7.97 -17.57 -6.87
CA ILE A 226 6.55 -17.66 -7.18
C ILE A 226 6.10 -19.08 -6.86
N ALA A 227 5.20 -19.21 -5.90
CA ALA A 227 4.50 -20.46 -5.61
C ALA A 227 3.08 -20.36 -6.16
N HIS A 228 2.65 -21.38 -6.91
CA HIS A 228 1.30 -21.44 -7.49
C HIS A 228 0.64 -22.77 -7.14
N LYS A 229 -0.64 -22.73 -6.83
CA LYS A 229 -1.43 -23.93 -6.62
C LYS A 229 -2.06 -24.33 -7.94
N SER A 230 -1.48 -25.33 -8.61
CA SER A 230 -2.15 -26.05 -9.69
C SER A 230 -3.29 -26.89 -9.14
N ASP A 231 -4.22 -27.32 -10.01
CA ASP A 231 -5.39 -28.10 -9.58
C ASP A 231 -5.00 -29.42 -8.89
N ASP A 232 -3.78 -29.94 -9.14
CA ASP A 232 -3.29 -31.18 -8.55
C ASP A 232 -2.11 -31.01 -7.58
N HIS A 233 -1.20 -30.02 -7.81
CA HIS A 233 0.00 -29.87 -7.00
C HIS A 233 0.43 -28.39 -6.90
N SER A 234 1.18 -28.03 -5.82
CA SER A 234 1.85 -26.74 -5.72
C SER A 234 3.20 -26.79 -6.43
N GLU A 235 3.42 -25.91 -7.42
CA GLU A 235 4.69 -25.74 -8.12
C GLU A 235 5.47 -24.53 -7.59
N LEU A 236 6.80 -24.60 -7.65
CA LEU A 236 7.75 -23.54 -7.29
C LEU A 236 8.64 -23.21 -8.49
#